data_5fae90c5956fd07dd5ced9063947216c
#
_entry.id   5fae90c5956fd07dd5ced9063947216c
#
_cell.length_a   1.000
_cell.length_b   1.000
_cell.length_c   1.000
_cell.angle_alpha   90.00
_cell.angle_beta   90.00
_cell.angle_gamma   90.00
#
_symmetry.space_group_name_H-M   'P 1'
#
loop_
_entity.id
_entity.type
_entity.pdbx_description
1 polymer ?
#
loop_
_entity_poly.entity_id
_entity_poly.type
_entity_poly.pdbx_seq_one_letter_code
_entity_poly.pdbx_strand_id
1 'polypeptide(L)'
;MRLLLIEDEPTLRESVAKKLRRSGYETDDCGDGEAALELLAAERYDLVLLDLNLPKVDGMTVLRTLRRTDLETPVLILSARSEISDKVEGLDAGANDYLAKPFHLAELEAR
;
A
#
# COMPACT_ATOMS: atom_id res chain seq x y z
N MET A 1 8.62 -5.44 -12.88
CA MET A 1 7.80 -4.53 -12.08
C MET A 1 8.10 -4.73 -10.60
N ARG A 2 8.40 -3.66 -9.91
CA ARG A 2 8.76 -3.70 -8.49
C ARG A 2 7.65 -3.10 -7.63
N LEU A 3 7.19 -3.87 -6.64
CA LEU A 3 6.09 -3.51 -5.76
C LEU A 3 6.57 -3.33 -4.32
N LEU A 4 5.93 -2.41 -3.61
CA LEU A 4 6.08 -2.30 -2.16
C LEU A 4 4.74 -2.61 -1.50
N LEU A 5 4.74 -3.59 -0.60
CA LEU A 5 3.57 -3.96 0.19
C LEU A 5 3.76 -3.49 1.62
N ILE A 6 2.87 -2.62 2.07
CA ILE A 6 2.89 -2.05 3.41
C ILE A 6 1.66 -2.55 4.17
N GLU A 7 1.85 -3.53 5.04
CA GLU A 7 0.78 -4.21 5.76
C GLU A 7 1.28 -4.67 7.12
N ASP A 8 0.61 -4.29 8.21
CA ASP A 8 1.06 -4.62 9.57
C ASP A 8 0.71 -6.05 10.01
N GLU A 9 -0.35 -6.65 9.49
CA GLU A 9 -0.73 -8.01 9.87
C GLU A 9 0.20 -9.02 9.19
N PRO A 10 1.05 -9.75 9.97
CA PRO A 10 2.10 -10.60 9.38
C PRO A 10 1.61 -11.70 8.46
N THR A 11 0.54 -12.38 8.83
CA THR A 11 0.00 -13.50 8.04
C THR A 11 -0.54 -13.01 6.69
N LEU A 12 -1.27 -11.91 6.69
CA LEU A 12 -1.79 -11.32 5.46
C LEU A 12 -0.65 -10.78 4.60
N ARG A 13 0.30 -10.07 5.19
CA ARG A 13 1.47 -9.54 4.49
C ARG A 13 2.25 -10.65 3.79
N GLU A 14 2.54 -11.72 4.51
CA GLU A 14 3.28 -12.87 3.98
C GLU A 14 2.53 -13.55 2.83
N SER A 15 1.24 -13.77 3.01
CA SER A 15 0.39 -14.40 2.00
C SER A 15 0.32 -13.58 0.71
N VAL A 16 0.09 -12.28 0.84
CA VAL A 16 0.00 -11.38 -0.33
C VAL A 16 1.35 -11.26 -1.03
N ALA A 17 2.42 -11.04 -0.27
CA ALA A 17 3.76 -10.92 -0.83
C ALA A 17 4.17 -12.18 -1.60
N LYS A 18 3.88 -13.36 -1.05
CA LYS A 18 4.18 -14.64 -1.69
C LYS A 18 3.46 -14.80 -3.02
N LYS A 19 2.18 -14.43 -3.08
CA LYS A 19 1.40 -14.53 -4.30
C LYS A 19 1.87 -13.54 -5.36
N LEU A 20 2.23 -12.33 -4.97
CA LEU A 20 2.76 -11.34 -5.89
C LEU A 20 4.10 -11.80 -6.49
N ARG A 21 4.98 -12.36 -5.66
CA ARG A 21 6.26 -12.91 -6.13
C ARG A 21 6.06 -14.07 -7.09
N ARG A 22 5.08 -14.95 -6.82
CA ARG A 22 4.73 -16.05 -7.72
C ARG A 22 4.20 -15.57 -9.06
N SER A 23 3.57 -14.42 -9.09
CA SER A 23 3.09 -13.81 -10.34
C SER A 23 4.19 -13.07 -11.11
N GLY A 24 5.42 -13.11 -10.62
CA GLY A 24 6.58 -12.55 -11.33
C GLY A 24 6.97 -11.13 -10.90
N TYR A 25 6.35 -10.57 -9.86
CA TYR A 25 6.68 -9.24 -9.39
C TYR A 25 7.78 -9.28 -8.33
N GLU A 26 8.77 -8.40 -8.46
CA GLU A 26 9.70 -8.16 -7.37
C GLU A 26 8.95 -7.40 -6.27
N THR A 27 8.87 -7.96 -5.07
CA THR A 27 8.06 -7.42 -4.00
C THR A 27 8.88 -7.24 -2.73
N ASP A 28 8.99 -5.98 -2.29
CA ASP A 28 9.48 -5.67 -0.95
C ASP A 28 8.26 -5.53 -0.04
N ASP A 29 8.39 -5.86 1.23
CA ASP A 29 7.31 -5.72 2.19
C ASP A 29 7.80 -5.14 3.50
N CYS A 30 6.90 -4.50 4.24
CA CYS A 30 7.16 -3.99 5.57
C CYS A 30 5.86 -3.90 6.38
N GLY A 31 6.01 -3.78 7.69
CA GLY A 31 4.89 -3.87 8.62
C GLY A 31 4.55 -2.60 9.38
N ASP A 32 5.21 -1.48 9.10
CA ASP A 32 4.93 -0.21 9.78
C ASP A 32 5.24 0.99 8.88
N GLY A 33 4.71 2.15 9.26
CA GLY A 33 4.85 3.35 8.46
C GLY A 33 6.26 3.94 8.45
N GLU A 34 7.02 3.74 9.51
CA GLU A 34 8.41 4.21 9.57
C GLU A 34 9.29 3.46 8.57
N ALA A 35 9.19 2.13 8.56
CA ALA A 35 9.90 1.29 7.59
C ALA A 35 9.47 1.62 6.16
N ALA A 36 8.17 1.88 5.95
CA ALA A 36 7.64 2.26 4.65
C ALA A 36 8.28 3.55 4.14
N LEU A 37 8.39 4.57 4.97
CA LEU A 37 8.99 5.85 4.58
C LEU A 37 10.48 5.68 4.24
N GLU A 38 11.20 4.84 4.98
CA GLU A 38 12.60 4.54 4.69
C GLU A 38 12.76 3.87 3.33
N LEU A 39 11.93 2.88 3.02
CA LEU A 39 11.96 2.19 1.73
C LEU A 39 11.58 3.12 0.58
N LEU A 40 10.56 3.93 0.76
CA LEU A 40 10.10 4.87 -0.26
C LEU A 40 11.14 5.95 -0.56
N ALA A 41 11.95 6.32 0.43
CA ALA A 41 13.04 7.28 0.25
C ALA A 41 14.25 6.66 -0.46
N ALA A 42 14.49 5.37 -0.27
CA ALA A 42 15.68 4.68 -0.77
C ALA A 42 15.50 4.02 -2.14
N GLU A 43 14.28 3.61 -2.47
CA GLU A 43 14.01 2.79 -3.65
C GLU A 43 12.88 3.36 -4.49
N ARG A 44 12.85 2.99 -5.77
CA ARG A 44 11.74 3.32 -6.66
C ARG A 44 10.85 2.10 -6.84
N TYR A 45 9.54 2.34 -6.80
CA TYR A 45 8.54 1.29 -6.98
C TYR A 45 7.60 1.65 -8.12
N ASP A 46 7.11 0.61 -8.80
CA ASP A 46 6.12 0.76 -9.86
C ASP A 46 4.70 0.81 -9.32
N LEU A 47 4.50 0.27 -8.11
CA LEU A 47 3.21 0.29 -7.42
C LEU A 47 3.43 0.13 -5.92
N VAL A 48 2.68 0.88 -5.13
CA VAL A 48 2.65 0.78 -3.67
C VAL A 48 1.29 0.29 -3.23
N LEU A 49 1.27 -0.79 -2.44
CA LEU A 49 0.07 -1.33 -1.81
C LEU A 49 0.12 -0.93 -0.34
N LEU A 50 -0.80 -0.09 0.08
CA LEU A 50 -0.72 0.59 1.37
C LEU A 50 -1.93 0.29 2.25
N ASP A 51 -1.71 -0.31 3.43
CA ASP A 51 -2.71 -0.37 4.49
C ASP A 51 -2.71 0.96 5.24
N LEU A 52 -3.88 1.45 5.61
CA LEU A 52 -4.02 2.70 6.36
C LEU A 52 -3.75 2.51 7.85
N ASN A 53 -4.07 1.35 8.40
CA ASN A 53 -3.91 1.07 9.84
C ASN A 53 -2.52 0.53 10.12
N LEU A 54 -1.53 1.41 10.20
CA LEU A 54 -0.15 1.04 10.44
C LEU A 54 0.33 1.52 11.82
N PRO A 55 1.18 0.74 12.51
CA PRO A 55 1.86 1.23 13.69
C PRO A 55 2.95 2.25 13.32
N LYS A 56 3.38 2.99 14.31
CA LYS A 56 4.42 4.03 14.27
C LYS A 56 4.01 5.27 13.47
N VAL A 57 3.81 5.13 12.16
CA VAL A 57 3.33 6.21 11.31
C VAL A 57 2.08 5.71 10.57
N ASP A 58 0.98 6.43 10.69
CA ASP A 58 -0.29 6.07 10.04
C ASP A 58 -0.16 6.07 8.52
N GLY A 59 -0.91 5.18 7.86
CA GLY A 59 -0.86 5.03 6.41
C GLY A 59 -1.21 6.29 5.63
N MET A 60 -2.16 7.09 6.12
CA MET A 60 -2.48 8.37 5.47
C MET A 60 -1.30 9.33 5.51
N THR A 61 -0.55 9.33 6.60
CA THR A 61 0.66 10.15 6.74
C THR A 61 1.75 9.67 5.78
N VAL A 62 1.89 8.34 5.61
CA VAL A 62 2.82 7.77 4.64
C VAL A 62 2.47 8.26 3.23
N LEU A 63 1.21 8.18 2.86
CA LEU A 63 0.73 8.62 1.54
C LEU A 63 0.99 10.11 1.31
N ARG A 64 0.62 10.95 2.27
CA ARG A 64 0.83 12.40 2.17
C ARG A 64 2.31 12.76 2.08
N THR A 65 3.14 12.07 2.85
CA THR A 65 4.59 12.28 2.82
C THR A 65 5.18 11.90 1.46
N LEU A 66 4.77 10.75 0.92
CA LEU A 66 5.18 10.34 -0.42
C LEU A 66 4.79 11.41 -1.46
N ARG A 67 3.57 11.91 -1.39
CA ARG A 67 3.04 12.87 -2.38
C ARG A 67 3.68 14.25 -2.32
N ARG A 68 4.45 14.56 -1.30
CA ARG A 68 5.23 15.82 -1.25
C ARG A 68 6.34 15.85 -2.30
N THR A 69 6.90 14.69 -2.65
CA THR A 69 8.04 14.58 -3.56
C THR A 69 7.76 13.71 -4.78
N ASP A 70 6.70 12.94 -4.77
CA ASP A 70 6.37 12.00 -5.85
C ASP A 70 4.86 11.98 -6.09
N LEU A 71 4.44 12.52 -7.23
CA LEU A 71 3.04 12.56 -7.64
C LEU A 71 2.69 11.43 -8.61
N GLU A 72 3.66 10.64 -9.04
CA GLU A 72 3.49 9.68 -10.13
C GLU A 72 3.38 8.23 -9.70
N THR A 73 4.07 7.82 -8.65
CA THR A 73 4.04 6.42 -8.21
C THR A 73 2.62 6.02 -7.86
N PRO A 74 2.04 5.01 -8.54
CA PRO A 74 0.69 4.56 -8.23
C PRO A 74 0.60 3.99 -6.82
N VAL A 75 -0.45 4.37 -6.09
CA VAL A 75 -0.73 3.87 -4.75
C VAL A 75 -2.14 3.30 -4.71
N LEU A 76 -2.25 2.03 -4.33
CA LEU A 76 -3.52 1.37 -4.05
C LEU A 76 -3.66 1.17 -2.55
N ILE A 77 -4.70 1.74 -1.97
CA ILE A 77 -4.97 1.57 -0.54
C ILE A 77 -5.71 0.24 -0.32
N LEU A 78 -5.21 -0.55 0.62
CA LEU A 78 -5.83 -1.79 1.08
C LEU A 78 -6.20 -1.60 2.55
N SER A 79 -7.47 -1.58 2.89
CA SER A 79 -7.85 -1.27 4.27
C SER A 79 -9.16 -1.89 4.71
N ALA A 80 -9.27 -2.18 6.02
CA ALA A 80 -10.52 -2.53 6.66
C ALA A 80 -11.43 -1.31 6.85
N ARG A 81 -10.91 -0.09 6.69
CA ARG A 81 -11.71 1.14 6.70
C ARG A 81 -12.56 1.19 5.44
N SER A 82 -13.83 0.90 5.55
CA SER A 82 -14.74 0.80 4.40
C SER A 82 -15.72 1.96 4.27
N GLU A 83 -15.66 2.93 5.17
CA GLU A 83 -16.52 4.11 5.11
C GLU A 83 -16.26 4.93 3.84
N ILE A 84 -17.29 5.50 3.26
CA ILE A 84 -17.16 6.34 2.08
C ILE A 84 -16.21 7.51 2.35
N SER A 85 -16.31 8.10 3.54
CA SER A 85 -15.43 9.21 3.95
C SER A 85 -13.95 8.81 3.94
N ASP A 86 -13.62 7.58 4.36
CA ASP A 86 -12.24 7.07 4.34
C ASP A 86 -11.73 6.90 2.91
N LYS A 87 -12.57 6.40 2.00
CA LYS A 87 -12.21 6.26 0.60
C LYS A 87 -11.97 7.61 -0.05
N VAL A 88 -12.83 8.58 0.20
CA VAL A 88 -12.68 9.94 -0.32
C VAL A 88 -11.41 10.58 0.21
N GLU A 89 -11.14 10.44 1.53
CA GLU A 89 -9.91 10.96 2.14
C GLU A 89 -8.66 10.35 1.50
N GLY A 90 -8.66 9.03 1.27
CA GLY A 90 -7.54 8.34 0.64
C GLY A 90 -7.28 8.82 -0.78
N LEU A 91 -8.33 8.94 -1.58
CA LEU A 91 -8.22 9.41 -2.96
C LEU A 91 -7.80 10.89 -3.01
N ASP A 92 -8.35 11.73 -2.14
CA ASP A 92 -7.97 13.15 -2.04
C ASP A 92 -6.52 13.33 -1.58
N ALA A 93 -6.01 12.42 -0.75
CA ALA A 93 -4.61 12.45 -0.32
C ALA A 93 -3.64 11.96 -1.42
N GLY A 94 -4.15 11.49 -2.54
CA GLY A 94 -3.35 11.15 -3.71
C GLY A 94 -3.25 9.66 -4.05
N ALA A 95 -4.09 8.81 -3.46
CA ALA A 95 -4.15 7.40 -3.87
C ALA A 95 -4.85 7.27 -5.22
N ASN A 96 -4.46 6.26 -6.00
CA ASN A 96 -5.05 5.99 -7.30
C ASN A 96 -6.31 5.14 -7.21
N ASP A 97 -6.41 4.30 -6.18
CA ASP A 97 -7.59 3.45 -5.97
C ASP A 97 -7.65 3.02 -4.50
N TYR A 98 -8.75 2.39 -4.14
CA TYR A 98 -9.02 1.95 -2.78
C TYR A 98 -9.72 0.60 -2.83
N LEU A 99 -9.19 -0.41 -2.14
CA LEU A 99 -9.76 -1.74 -2.06
C LEU A 99 -10.00 -2.12 -0.60
N ALA A 100 -11.26 -2.34 -0.24
CA ALA A 100 -11.65 -2.68 1.12
C ALA A 100 -11.30 -4.13 1.48
N LYS A 101 -10.85 -4.35 2.70
CA LYS A 101 -10.66 -5.70 3.25
C LYS A 101 -11.99 -6.26 3.77
N PRO A 102 -12.25 -7.56 3.69
CA PRO A 102 -11.42 -8.54 2.99
C PRO A 102 -11.55 -8.43 1.47
N PHE A 103 -10.50 -8.74 0.75
CA PHE A 103 -10.50 -8.70 -0.71
C PHE A 103 -9.95 -10.02 -1.28
N HIS A 104 -10.30 -10.29 -2.54
CA HIS A 104 -9.71 -11.41 -3.27
C HIS A 104 -8.49 -10.91 -4.05
N LEU A 105 -7.48 -11.77 -4.15
CA LEU A 105 -6.27 -11.41 -4.88
C LEU A 105 -6.56 -11.07 -6.34
N ALA A 106 -7.55 -11.71 -6.93
CA ALA A 106 -8.00 -11.40 -8.30
C ALA A 106 -8.46 -9.94 -8.44
N GLU A 107 -9.12 -9.39 -7.42
CA GLU A 107 -9.51 -7.97 -7.40
C GLU A 107 -8.28 -7.07 -7.35
N LEU A 108 -7.29 -7.44 -6.54
CA LEU A 108 -6.03 -6.71 -6.43
C LEU A 108 -5.31 -6.67 -7.78
N GLU A 109 -5.20 -7.80 -8.44
CA GLU A 109 -4.52 -7.91 -9.73
C GLU A 109 -5.24 -7.14 -10.85
N ALA A 110 -6.57 -6.99 -10.75
CA ALA A 110 -7.36 -6.25 -11.72
C ALA A 110 -7.26 -4.73 -11.57
N ARG A 111 -6.74 -4.25 -10.45
CA ARG A 111 -6.58 -2.82 -10.17
C ARG A 111 -5.16 -2.37 -10.54
#